data_e323ad6153522750ee97e22bfcfb472f
#
_entry.id   e323ad6153522750ee97e22bfcfb472f
#
_cell.length_a   1.000
_cell.length_b   1.000
_cell.length_c   1.000
_cell.angle_alpha   90.00
_cell.angle_beta   90.00
_cell.angle_gamma   90.00
#
_symmetry.space_group_name_H-M   'P 1'
#
loop_
_entity.id
_entity.type
_entity.pdbx_description
1 polymer ?
#
loop_
_entity_poly.entity_id
_entity_poly.type
_entity_poly.pdbx_seq_one_letter_code
_entity_poly.pdbx_strand_id
1 'polypeptide(L)'
;MSALAAAPAVAGLTRDELSSVGFFPTAGRTLPLDAMLGDAQGDARTLGERLGGRPGLVAFVDFTCTTICGVAANVLAGSEEALVETGALDHRTLVVGFDARDLAADRDAWLARNPEAATLGKAAFVTADPTTTERLVEAAGLRTIYDLEHDQFAHPAGALLVDTNGRILRALDLVSLEPDTLRSALIEASNGSAGSFVERAILSCYGWDAETGRYKPLIDRILMIGCSGTAAAAAGFVGFMLLRERRKQAGQQEQTLPGGRHG
;
A
#
# COMPACT_ATOMS: atom_id res chain seq x y z
N MET A 1 -51.04 -14.31 -37.00
CA MET A 1 -50.36 -13.18 -36.40
C MET A 1 -49.66 -13.70 -35.12
N SER A 2 -48.38 -14.07 -35.23
CA SER A 2 -47.58 -14.51 -34.07
C SER A 2 -46.97 -13.26 -33.41
N ALA A 3 -47.37 -12.97 -32.18
CA ALA A 3 -46.75 -11.95 -31.36
C ALA A 3 -45.37 -12.45 -30.94
N LEU A 4 -44.28 -11.85 -31.47
CA LEU A 4 -42.96 -11.99 -30.91
C LEU A 4 -42.99 -11.32 -29.53
N ALA A 5 -42.94 -12.10 -28.48
CA ALA A 5 -42.63 -11.57 -27.14
C ALA A 5 -41.18 -11.10 -27.17
N ALA A 6 -40.97 -9.78 -27.07
CA ALA A 6 -39.64 -9.23 -26.85
C ALA A 6 -39.16 -9.70 -25.47
N ALA A 7 -38.06 -10.43 -25.44
CA ALA A 7 -37.34 -10.72 -24.17
C ALA A 7 -36.94 -9.39 -23.53
N PRO A 8 -37.10 -9.20 -22.23
CA PRO A 8 -36.60 -8.01 -21.56
C PRO A 8 -35.10 -7.91 -21.80
N ALA A 9 -34.64 -6.77 -22.33
CA ALA A 9 -33.22 -6.47 -22.39
C ALA A 9 -32.71 -6.42 -20.94
N VAL A 10 -31.77 -7.28 -20.60
CA VAL A 10 -31.06 -7.21 -19.32
C VAL A 10 -30.20 -5.95 -19.43
N ALA A 11 -30.49 -4.95 -18.60
CA ALA A 11 -29.69 -3.72 -18.56
C ALA A 11 -28.42 -4.02 -17.76
N GLY A 12 -27.26 -3.65 -18.29
CA GLY A 12 -25.99 -3.72 -17.56
C GLY A 12 -26.01 -2.89 -16.27
N LEU A 13 -25.00 -3.03 -15.42
CA LEU A 13 -24.91 -2.37 -14.12
C LEU A 13 -24.99 -0.85 -14.24
N THR A 14 -25.79 -0.25 -13.39
CA THR A 14 -25.96 1.21 -13.29
C THR A 14 -24.76 1.85 -12.59
N ARG A 15 -24.60 3.18 -12.75
CA ARG A 15 -23.56 3.93 -12.04
C ARG A 15 -23.71 3.83 -10.52
N ASP A 16 -24.93 3.83 -10.01
CA ASP A 16 -25.20 3.76 -8.56
C ASP A 16 -24.80 2.38 -8.00
N GLU A 17 -25.08 1.30 -8.71
CA GLU A 17 -24.62 -0.04 -8.37
C GLU A 17 -23.09 -0.11 -8.38
N LEU A 18 -22.45 0.38 -9.44
CA LEU A 18 -20.98 0.41 -9.52
C LEU A 18 -20.33 1.24 -8.40
N SER A 19 -21.00 2.29 -7.90
CA SER A 19 -20.48 3.08 -6.77
C SER A 19 -20.38 2.31 -5.46
N SER A 20 -21.11 1.20 -5.33
CA SER A 20 -21.07 0.33 -4.15
C SER A 20 -19.99 -0.76 -4.23
N VAL A 21 -19.33 -0.91 -5.38
CA VAL A 21 -18.22 -1.84 -5.61
C VAL A 21 -16.92 -1.22 -5.10
N GLY A 22 -16.16 -1.95 -4.31
CA GLY A 22 -14.92 -1.41 -3.76
C GLY A 22 -14.36 -2.22 -2.60
N PHE A 23 -13.27 -1.73 -2.04
CA PHE A 23 -12.73 -2.19 -0.77
C PHE A 23 -13.22 -1.27 0.36
N PHE A 24 -13.92 -1.82 1.32
CA PHE A 24 -14.45 -1.11 2.50
C PHE A 24 -14.02 -1.83 3.79
N PRO A 25 -12.71 -1.98 4.02
CA PRO A 25 -12.25 -2.70 5.20
C PRO A 25 -12.60 -1.92 6.47
N THR A 26 -13.00 -2.63 7.51
CA THR A 26 -13.13 -2.03 8.84
C THR A 26 -11.73 -1.64 9.35
N ALA A 27 -11.59 -0.42 9.84
CA ALA A 27 -10.31 0.09 10.35
C ALA A 27 -9.68 -0.88 11.38
N GLY A 28 -8.41 -1.22 11.18
CA GLY A 28 -7.65 -2.12 12.05
C GLY A 28 -7.98 -3.60 11.90
N ARG A 29 -8.82 -3.99 10.94
CA ARG A 29 -9.12 -5.40 10.68
C ARG A 29 -7.90 -6.14 10.14
N THR A 30 -7.72 -7.36 10.60
CA THR A 30 -6.66 -8.27 10.13
C THR A 30 -7.27 -9.31 9.21
N LEU A 31 -6.60 -9.63 8.11
CA LEU A 31 -6.97 -10.77 7.27
C LEU A 31 -6.84 -12.08 8.09
N PRO A 32 -7.66 -13.08 7.83
CA PRO A 32 -7.62 -14.37 8.55
C PRO A 32 -6.31 -15.10 8.20
N LEU A 33 -5.29 -14.96 9.05
CA LEU A 33 -3.96 -15.53 8.82
C LEU A 33 -3.96 -17.07 8.82
N ASP A 34 -4.98 -17.68 9.40
CA ASP A 34 -5.25 -19.13 9.39
C ASP A 34 -5.91 -19.62 8.09
N ALA A 35 -6.29 -18.72 7.19
CA ALA A 35 -6.91 -19.07 5.92
C ALA A 35 -5.99 -19.95 5.08
N MET A 36 -6.44 -21.18 4.77
CA MET A 36 -5.68 -22.13 3.95
C MET A 36 -5.83 -21.77 2.47
N LEU A 37 -4.70 -21.60 1.79
CA LEU A 37 -4.63 -21.17 0.39
C LEU A 37 -3.81 -22.15 -0.43
N GLY A 38 -4.37 -22.64 -1.53
CA GLY A 38 -3.68 -23.48 -2.51
C GLY A 38 -3.14 -22.66 -3.69
N ASP A 39 -1.88 -22.82 -4.04
CA ASP A 39 -1.28 -22.11 -5.16
C ASP A 39 -1.27 -22.92 -6.47
N ALA A 40 -0.78 -22.28 -7.56
CA ALA A 40 -0.70 -22.90 -8.86
C ALA A 40 0.45 -23.93 -9.01
N GLN A 41 1.19 -24.20 -7.93
CA GLN A 41 2.20 -25.27 -7.85
C GLN A 41 1.65 -26.48 -7.07
N GLY A 42 0.44 -26.39 -6.52
CA GLY A 42 -0.18 -27.42 -5.69
C GLY A 42 0.25 -27.38 -4.23
N ASP A 43 0.93 -26.31 -3.80
CA ASP A 43 1.32 -26.11 -2.42
C ASP A 43 0.20 -25.43 -1.63
N ALA A 44 -0.17 -26.01 -0.50
CA ALA A 44 -1.22 -25.49 0.39
C ALA A 44 -0.59 -24.97 1.69
N ARG A 45 -0.75 -23.66 1.94
CA ARG A 45 -0.26 -22.98 3.16
C ARG A 45 -1.27 -21.98 3.65
N THR A 46 -1.18 -21.64 4.92
CA THR A 46 -1.98 -20.55 5.48
C THR A 46 -1.54 -19.19 4.91
N LEU A 47 -2.44 -18.22 4.93
CA LEU A 47 -2.12 -16.83 4.56
C LEU A 47 -0.94 -16.29 5.38
N GLY A 48 -0.91 -16.58 6.71
CA GLY A 48 0.16 -16.17 7.58
C GLY A 48 1.53 -16.74 7.18
N GLU A 49 1.58 -18.03 6.82
CA GLU A 49 2.80 -18.67 6.32
C GLU A 49 3.25 -18.08 4.97
N ARG A 50 2.30 -17.71 4.10
CA ARG A 50 2.62 -17.08 2.81
C ARG A 50 3.16 -15.66 2.99
N LEU A 51 2.61 -14.89 3.91
CA LEU A 51 3.15 -13.57 4.27
C LEU A 51 4.51 -13.69 4.98
N GLY A 52 4.70 -14.71 5.81
CA GLY A 52 5.96 -14.99 6.49
C GLY A 52 6.46 -13.85 7.36
N GLY A 53 5.55 -13.10 8.01
CA GLY A 53 5.89 -11.95 8.84
C GLY A 53 6.39 -10.73 8.06
N ARG A 54 6.08 -10.65 6.76
CA ARG A 54 6.42 -9.53 5.87
C ARG A 54 5.19 -8.71 5.54
N PRO A 55 5.35 -7.41 5.21
CA PRO A 55 4.26 -6.65 4.60
C PRO A 55 3.79 -7.34 3.32
N GLY A 56 2.53 -7.17 2.97
CA GLY A 56 1.98 -7.82 1.79
C GLY A 56 1.07 -6.93 0.97
N LEU A 57 0.97 -7.29 -0.29
CA LEU A 57 -0.03 -6.81 -1.24
C LEU A 57 -0.96 -7.98 -1.53
N VAL A 58 -2.25 -7.78 -1.30
CA VAL A 58 -3.27 -8.82 -1.53
C VAL A 58 -4.29 -8.27 -2.52
N ALA A 59 -4.17 -8.68 -3.78
CA ALA A 59 -5.13 -8.40 -4.83
C ALA A 59 -6.20 -9.50 -4.88
N PHE A 60 -7.40 -9.14 -5.32
CA PHE A 60 -8.52 -10.07 -5.48
C PHE A 60 -8.95 -10.08 -6.95
N VAL A 61 -9.11 -11.27 -7.51
CA VAL A 61 -9.51 -11.47 -8.90
C VAL A 61 -10.59 -12.54 -9.00
N ASP A 62 -11.40 -12.47 -10.04
CA ASP A 62 -12.28 -13.53 -10.49
C ASP A 62 -11.51 -14.32 -11.58
N PHE A 63 -11.13 -15.56 -11.30
CA PHE A 63 -10.38 -16.39 -12.25
C PHE A 63 -11.22 -16.88 -13.41
N THR A 64 -12.55 -16.82 -13.33
CA THR A 64 -13.43 -17.14 -14.46
C THR A 64 -13.62 -15.95 -15.40
N CYS A 65 -13.35 -14.73 -14.96
CA CYS A 65 -13.47 -13.51 -15.77
C CYS A 65 -12.55 -13.55 -17.01
N THR A 66 -13.14 -13.21 -18.15
CA THR A 66 -12.45 -13.19 -19.46
C THR A 66 -12.18 -11.80 -20.01
N THR A 67 -12.52 -10.73 -19.28
CA THR A 67 -12.44 -9.35 -19.73
C THR A 67 -11.33 -8.57 -19.01
N ILE A 68 -11.67 -7.64 -18.11
CA ILE A 68 -10.73 -6.67 -17.52
C ILE A 68 -10.17 -7.09 -16.14
N CYS A 69 -10.58 -8.25 -15.61
CA CYS A 69 -10.23 -8.63 -14.24
C CYS A 69 -8.73 -8.88 -14.04
N GLY A 70 -7.95 -9.01 -15.11
CA GLY A 70 -6.49 -9.10 -15.06
C GLY A 70 -5.76 -7.77 -14.92
N VAL A 71 -6.44 -6.64 -15.09
CA VAL A 71 -5.77 -5.32 -15.16
C VAL A 71 -4.98 -5.01 -13.90
N ALA A 72 -5.59 -5.20 -12.71
CA ALA A 72 -4.90 -4.93 -11.45
C ALA A 72 -3.68 -5.84 -11.25
N ALA A 73 -3.79 -7.12 -11.59
CA ALA A 73 -2.69 -8.07 -11.47
C ALA A 73 -1.57 -7.77 -12.48
N ASN A 74 -1.90 -7.34 -13.70
CA ASN A 74 -0.90 -6.94 -14.70
C ASN A 74 -0.18 -5.65 -14.28
N VAL A 75 -0.90 -4.63 -13.79
CA VAL A 75 -0.28 -3.41 -13.26
C VAL A 75 0.61 -3.74 -12.07
N LEU A 76 0.15 -4.59 -11.16
CA LEU A 76 0.93 -5.02 -10.01
C LEU A 76 2.21 -5.75 -10.43
N ALA A 77 2.14 -6.63 -11.43
CA ALA A 77 3.30 -7.32 -11.97
C ALA A 77 4.34 -6.37 -12.56
N GLY A 78 3.93 -5.40 -13.36
CA GLY A 78 4.83 -4.37 -13.89
C GLY A 78 5.45 -3.50 -12.81
N SER A 79 4.71 -3.19 -11.75
CA SER A 79 5.24 -2.43 -10.62
C SER A 79 6.24 -3.23 -9.79
N GLU A 80 6.01 -4.53 -9.60
CA GLU A 80 6.96 -5.43 -8.95
C GLU A 80 8.28 -5.53 -9.72
N GLU A 81 8.23 -5.62 -11.05
CA GLU A 81 9.43 -5.62 -11.89
C GLU A 81 10.24 -4.32 -11.70
N ALA A 82 9.58 -3.17 -11.74
CA ALA A 82 10.21 -1.87 -11.52
C ALA A 82 10.78 -1.72 -10.08
N LEU A 83 10.11 -2.29 -9.07
CA LEU A 83 10.63 -2.30 -7.69
C LEU A 83 11.91 -3.12 -7.57
N VAL A 84 12.04 -4.23 -8.30
CA VAL A 84 13.26 -5.04 -8.32
C VAL A 84 14.43 -4.24 -8.90
N GLU A 85 14.21 -3.49 -9.97
CA GLU A 85 15.24 -2.64 -10.61
C GLU A 85 15.73 -1.50 -9.70
N THR A 86 14.83 -0.93 -8.89
CA THR A 86 15.16 0.19 -7.99
C THR A 86 15.62 -0.24 -6.59
N GLY A 87 15.77 -1.53 -6.36
CA GLY A 87 16.13 -2.15 -5.09
C GLY A 87 14.92 -2.81 -4.42
N ALA A 88 14.88 -4.14 -4.50
CA ALA A 88 13.80 -4.95 -3.98
C ALA A 88 13.52 -4.67 -2.49
N LEU A 89 12.23 -4.60 -2.15
CA LEU A 89 11.76 -4.57 -0.77
C LEU A 89 11.33 -5.98 -0.35
N ASP A 90 11.57 -6.33 0.91
CA ASP A 90 11.15 -7.63 1.44
C ASP A 90 9.67 -7.62 1.79
N HIS A 91 8.84 -7.97 0.84
CA HIS A 91 7.38 -8.05 0.96
C HIS A 91 6.84 -9.30 0.25
N ARG A 92 5.53 -9.50 0.30
CA ARG A 92 4.83 -10.58 -0.39
C ARG A 92 3.68 -10.05 -1.21
N THR A 93 3.51 -10.59 -2.40
CA THR A 93 2.39 -10.27 -3.29
C THR A 93 1.56 -11.53 -3.50
N LEU A 94 0.26 -11.43 -3.24
CA LEU A 94 -0.70 -12.51 -3.43
C LEU A 94 -1.87 -12.01 -4.28
N VAL A 95 -2.32 -12.86 -5.19
CA VAL A 95 -3.51 -12.68 -6.02
C VAL A 95 -4.48 -13.80 -5.67
N VAL A 96 -5.56 -13.43 -5.01
CA VAL A 96 -6.53 -14.36 -4.38
C VAL A 96 -7.79 -14.43 -5.25
N GLY A 97 -8.22 -15.64 -5.62
CA GLY A 97 -9.55 -15.84 -6.18
C GLY A 97 -10.62 -15.50 -5.16
N PHE A 98 -11.54 -14.60 -5.52
CA PHE A 98 -12.62 -14.19 -4.60
C PHE A 98 -13.98 -14.82 -4.93
N ASP A 99 -14.14 -15.42 -6.11
CA ASP A 99 -15.32 -16.20 -6.39
C ASP A 99 -15.18 -17.57 -5.71
N ALA A 100 -16.11 -17.89 -4.81
CA ALA A 100 -16.14 -19.17 -4.12
C ALA A 100 -16.34 -20.39 -5.07
N ARG A 101 -16.66 -20.15 -6.33
CA ARG A 101 -16.78 -21.15 -7.38
C ARG A 101 -15.45 -21.39 -8.13
N ASP A 102 -14.45 -20.51 -7.98
CA ASP A 102 -13.15 -20.63 -8.65
C ASP A 102 -12.43 -21.92 -8.28
N LEU A 103 -12.08 -22.69 -9.29
CA LEU A 103 -11.29 -23.91 -9.15
C LEU A 103 -9.82 -23.66 -9.50
N ALA A 104 -8.95 -24.56 -9.09
CA ALA A 104 -7.54 -24.52 -9.50
C ALA A 104 -7.36 -24.50 -11.03
N ALA A 105 -8.25 -25.18 -11.77
CA ALA A 105 -8.24 -25.18 -13.22
C ALA A 105 -8.57 -23.81 -13.83
N ASP A 106 -9.49 -23.04 -13.20
CA ASP A 106 -9.87 -21.70 -13.65
C ASP A 106 -8.70 -20.73 -13.47
N ARG A 107 -8.03 -20.79 -12.32
CA ARG A 107 -6.79 -20.06 -12.04
C ARG A 107 -5.70 -20.36 -13.08
N ASP A 108 -5.47 -21.64 -13.39
CA ASP A 108 -4.43 -22.04 -14.34
C ASP A 108 -4.77 -21.58 -15.77
N ALA A 109 -6.05 -21.66 -16.16
CA ALA A 109 -6.54 -21.12 -17.42
C ALA A 109 -6.44 -19.59 -17.47
N TRP A 110 -6.73 -18.90 -16.36
CA TRP A 110 -6.58 -17.47 -16.25
C TRP A 110 -5.13 -17.03 -16.40
N LEU A 111 -4.18 -17.71 -15.74
CA LEU A 111 -2.74 -17.45 -15.87
C LEU A 111 -2.25 -17.59 -17.31
N ALA A 112 -2.77 -18.57 -18.04
CA ALA A 112 -2.43 -18.75 -19.46
C ALA A 112 -2.91 -17.59 -20.35
N ARG A 113 -3.98 -16.90 -19.95
CA ARG A 113 -4.52 -15.72 -20.67
C ARG A 113 -3.89 -14.39 -20.23
N ASN A 114 -3.20 -14.36 -19.08
CA ASN A 114 -2.60 -13.17 -18.49
C ASN A 114 -1.09 -13.36 -18.25
N PRO A 115 -0.28 -13.45 -19.31
CA PRO A 115 1.15 -13.76 -19.20
C PRO A 115 1.94 -12.68 -18.45
N GLU A 116 1.51 -11.41 -18.51
CA GLU A 116 2.12 -10.33 -17.76
C GLU A 116 1.95 -10.54 -16.25
N ALA A 117 0.72 -10.83 -15.80
CA ALA A 117 0.47 -11.13 -14.38
C ALA A 117 1.24 -12.37 -13.93
N ALA A 118 1.41 -13.37 -14.81
CA ALA A 118 2.13 -14.60 -14.48
C ALA A 118 3.61 -14.37 -14.09
N THR A 119 4.20 -13.21 -14.42
CA THR A 119 5.56 -12.84 -14.00
C THR A 119 5.70 -12.70 -12.47
N LEU A 120 4.58 -12.46 -11.73
CA LEU A 120 4.57 -12.54 -10.25
C LEU A 120 4.94 -13.92 -9.71
N GLY A 121 4.94 -14.95 -10.57
CA GLY A 121 5.21 -16.31 -10.20
C GLY A 121 3.97 -17.09 -9.73
N LYS A 122 3.93 -18.37 -10.03
CA LYS A 122 2.78 -19.24 -9.77
C LYS A 122 2.36 -19.33 -8.29
N ALA A 123 3.32 -19.16 -7.37
CA ALA A 123 3.06 -19.18 -5.93
C ALA A 123 2.26 -17.95 -5.42
N ALA A 124 2.22 -16.87 -6.21
CA ALA A 124 1.44 -15.68 -5.88
C ALA A 124 -0.06 -15.86 -6.10
N PHE A 125 -0.47 -16.77 -7.00
CA PHE A 125 -1.87 -16.96 -7.39
C PHE A 125 -2.49 -18.10 -6.58
N VAL A 126 -3.47 -17.76 -5.77
CA VAL A 126 -4.03 -18.68 -4.76
C VAL A 126 -5.55 -18.74 -4.84
N THR A 127 -6.08 -19.94 -4.53
CA THR A 127 -7.50 -20.20 -4.33
C THR A 127 -7.72 -20.79 -2.92
N ALA A 128 -8.94 -20.71 -2.42
CA ALA A 128 -9.35 -21.30 -1.16
C ALA A 128 -10.67 -22.09 -1.34
N ASP A 129 -11.06 -22.86 -0.33
CA ASP A 129 -12.40 -23.41 -0.29
C ASP A 129 -13.44 -22.29 -0.11
N PRO A 130 -14.72 -22.54 -0.45
CA PRO A 130 -15.76 -21.50 -0.41
C PRO A 130 -15.88 -20.77 0.93
N THR A 131 -15.84 -21.49 2.05
CA THR A 131 -15.96 -20.89 3.39
C THR A 131 -14.76 -19.98 3.72
N THR A 132 -13.56 -20.42 3.35
CA THR A 132 -12.33 -19.63 3.52
C THR A 132 -12.34 -18.41 2.61
N THR A 133 -12.82 -18.54 1.36
CA THR A 133 -12.97 -17.42 0.43
C THR A 133 -13.94 -16.37 0.98
N GLU A 134 -15.11 -16.77 1.49
CA GLU A 134 -16.08 -15.85 2.11
C GLU A 134 -15.47 -15.09 3.31
N ARG A 135 -14.73 -15.78 4.18
CA ARG A 135 -14.03 -15.15 5.32
C ARG A 135 -13.00 -14.12 4.86
N LEU A 136 -12.26 -14.40 3.79
CA LEU A 136 -11.27 -13.48 3.21
C LEU A 136 -11.94 -12.25 2.61
N VAL A 137 -13.00 -12.44 1.80
CA VAL A 137 -13.78 -11.38 1.17
C VAL A 137 -14.40 -10.46 2.24
N GLU A 138 -15.00 -11.05 3.29
CA GLU A 138 -15.55 -10.28 4.40
C GLU A 138 -14.48 -9.50 5.17
N ALA A 139 -13.34 -10.13 5.48
CA ALA A 139 -12.24 -9.47 6.18
C ALA A 139 -11.63 -8.34 5.35
N ALA A 140 -11.48 -8.55 4.04
CA ALA A 140 -11.03 -7.56 3.09
C ALA A 140 -11.99 -6.36 2.93
N GLY A 141 -13.25 -6.52 3.36
CA GLY A 141 -14.31 -5.55 3.07
C GLY A 141 -14.57 -5.42 1.57
N LEU A 142 -14.30 -6.48 0.80
CA LEU A 142 -14.49 -6.51 -0.64
C LEU A 142 -15.99 -6.57 -0.95
N ARG A 143 -16.47 -5.60 -1.71
CA ARG A 143 -17.83 -5.56 -2.23
C ARG A 143 -17.81 -5.71 -3.74
N THR A 144 -18.53 -6.68 -4.22
CA THR A 144 -18.68 -7.01 -5.63
C THR A 144 -20.15 -7.06 -6.01
N ILE A 145 -20.46 -6.89 -7.29
CA ILE A 145 -21.81 -7.08 -7.83
C ILE A 145 -21.71 -8.01 -9.02
N TYR A 146 -22.56 -9.05 -9.04
CA TYR A 146 -22.61 -9.95 -10.17
C TYR A 146 -23.40 -9.32 -11.33
N ASP A 147 -22.75 -9.20 -12.48
CA ASP A 147 -23.33 -8.73 -13.74
C ASP A 147 -23.87 -9.92 -14.52
N LEU A 148 -25.19 -10.06 -14.50
CA LEU A 148 -25.90 -11.13 -15.21
C LEU A 148 -25.79 -11.03 -16.74
N GLU A 149 -25.57 -9.83 -17.29
CA GLU A 149 -25.45 -9.62 -18.74
C GLU A 149 -24.12 -10.18 -19.26
N HIS A 150 -23.04 -10.00 -18.48
CA HIS A 150 -21.70 -10.37 -18.87
C HIS A 150 -21.16 -11.62 -18.19
N ASP A 151 -21.99 -12.26 -17.33
CA ASP A 151 -21.62 -13.45 -16.53
C ASP A 151 -20.29 -13.27 -15.78
N GLN A 152 -20.15 -12.14 -15.09
CA GLN A 152 -18.95 -11.77 -14.38
C GLN A 152 -19.24 -10.89 -13.15
N PHE A 153 -18.28 -10.77 -12.26
CA PHE A 153 -18.38 -9.82 -11.16
C PHE A 153 -17.78 -8.47 -11.52
N ALA A 154 -18.50 -7.38 -11.24
CA ALA A 154 -17.90 -6.08 -11.07
C ALA A 154 -17.18 -6.06 -9.71
N HIS A 155 -15.88 -5.84 -9.70
CA HIS A 155 -15.03 -5.79 -8.51
C HIS A 155 -14.01 -4.66 -8.61
N PRO A 156 -13.47 -4.16 -7.48
CA PRO A 156 -12.45 -3.10 -7.52
C PRO A 156 -11.16 -3.61 -8.15
N ALA A 157 -10.56 -2.78 -8.99
CA ALA A 157 -9.22 -3.02 -9.51
C ALA A 157 -8.18 -2.39 -8.57
N GLY A 158 -7.45 -3.22 -7.83
CA GLY A 158 -6.49 -2.76 -6.85
C GLY A 158 -6.02 -3.88 -5.91
N ALA A 159 -5.33 -3.50 -4.84
CA ALA A 159 -4.84 -4.44 -3.83
C ALA A 159 -4.98 -3.87 -2.42
N LEU A 160 -5.06 -4.73 -1.42
CA LEU A 160 -4.92 -4.34 -0.03
C LEU A 160 -3.44 -4.35 0.36
N LEU A 161 -3.00 -3.28 1.00
CA LEU A 161 -1.72 -3.21 1.69
C LEU A 161 -1.90 -3.70 3.11
N VAL A 162 -1.15 -4.73 3.51
CA VAL A 162 -1.17 -5.28 4.86
C VAL A 162 0.21 -5.16 5.52
N ASP A 163 0.21 -4.98 6.84
CA ASP A 163 1.44 -4.96 7.63
C ASP A 163 1.99 -6.39 7.88
N THR A 164 3.10 -6.49 8.60
CA THR A 164 3.79 -7.74 8.96
C THR A 164 2.92 -8.71 9.77
N ASN A 165 1.80 -8.25 10.34
CA ASN A 165 0.84 -9.04 11.10
C ASN A 165 -0.46 -9.32 10.31
N GLY A 166 -0.50 -8.98 9.02
CA GLY A 166 -1.67 -9.14 8.18
C GLY A 166 -2.79 -8.13 8.44
N ARG A 167 -2.53 -7.07 9.24
CA ARG A 167 -3.50 -5.99 9.47
C ARG A 167 -3.60 -5.11 8.24
N ILE A 168 -4.81 -4.88 7.78
CA ILE A 168 -5.09 -4.03 6.63
C ILE A 168 -4.77 -2.56 7.00
N LEU A 169 -3.83 -1.99 6.27
CA LEU A 169 -3.46 -0.59 6.40
C LEU A 169 -4.34 0.30 5.52
N ARG A 170 -4.51 -0.11 4.26
CA ARG A 170 -5.36 0.60 3.28
C ARG A 170 -5.62 -0.24 2.03
N ALA A 171 -6.59 0.20 1.24
CA ALA A 171 -6.75 -0.24 -0.14
C ALA A 171 -5.93 0.67 -1.07
N LEU A 172 -5.31 0.08 -2.07
CA LEU A 172 -4.58 0.75 -3.14
C LEU A 172 -5.36 0.54 -4.44
N ASP A 173 -5.74 1.61 -5.11
CA ASP A 173 -6.32 1.57 -6.45
C ASP A 173 -5.23 1.42 -7.53
N LEU A 174 -5.60 1.35 -8.80
CA LEU A 174 -4.65 1.19 -9.91
C LEU A 174 -3.57 2.28 -9.94
N VAL A 175 -3.93 3.52 -9.61
CA VAL A 175 -2.99 4.65 -9.62
C VAL A 175 -2.00 4.53 -8.45
N SER A 176 -2.47 4.02 -7.32
CA SER A 176 -1.65 3.79 -6.12
C SER A 176 -0.70 2.61 -6.27
N LEU A 177 -0.92 1.74 -7.27
CA LEU A 177 -0.03 0.63 -7.61
C LEU A 177 1.15 1.08 -8.50
N GLU A 178 1.24 2.33 -8.95
CA GLU A 178 2.42 2.85 -9.65
C GLU A 178 3.70 2.67 -8.79
N PRO A 179 4.86 2.33 -9.39
CA PRO A 179 6.05 1.87 -8.66
C PRO A 179 6.50 2.79 -7.52
N ASP A 180 6.57 4.10 -7.73
CA ASP A 180 7.03 5.07 -6.72
C ASP A 180 6.07 5.16 -5.52
N THR A 181 4.76 5.15 -5.80
CA THR A 181 3.71 5.18 -4.76
C THR A 181 3.71 3.86 -3.99
N LEU A 182 3.78 2.74 -4.70
CA LEU A 182 3.82 1.39 -4.13
C LEU A 182 5.06 1.19 -3.24
N ARG A 183 6.23 1.64 -3.71
CA ARG A 183 7.46 1.61 -2.91
C ARG A 183 7.29 2.34 -1.57
N SER A 184 6.74 3.55 -1.61
CA SER A 184 6.49 4.35 -0.41
C SER A 184 5.51 3.67 0.54
N ALA A 185 4.45 3.06 0.01
CA ALA A 185 3.47 2.31 0.77
C ALA A 185 4.08 1.08 1.47
N LEU A 186 4.92 0.32 0.77
CA LEU A 186 5.59 -0.85 1.33
C LEU A 186 6.60 -0.49 2.43
N ILE A 187 7.35 0.62 2.28
CA ILE A 187 8.25 1.11 3.32
C ILE A 187 7.45 1.46 4.58
N GLU A 188 6.32 2.14 4.44
CA GLU A 188 5.42 2.43 5.56
C GLU A 188 4.89 1.15 6.21
N ALA A 189 4.43 0.18 5.41
CA ALA A 189 3.87 -1.09 5.90
C ALA A 189 4.88 -1.94 6.67
N SER A 190 6.16 -1.79 6.38
CA SER A 190 7.26 -2.48 7.10
C SER A 190 7.57 -1.88 8.48
N ASN A 191 6.79 -0.91 8.97
CA ASN A 191 7.07 -0.13 10.19
C ASN A 191 8.45 0.53 10.16
N GLY A 192 8.91 0.93 8.96
CA GLY A 192 10.22 1.54 8.75
C GLY A 192 11.40 0.57 8.83
N SER A 193 11.18 -0.74 8.83
CA SER A 193 12.25 -1.74 8.76
C SER A 193 12.83 -1.89 7.36
N ALA A 194 12.05 -1.55 6.33
CA ALA A 194 12.48 -1.53 4.93
C ALA A 194 12.81 -0.10 4.45
N GLY A 195 13.54 -0.02 3.34
CA GLY A 195 13.95 1.24 2.74
C GLY A 195 15.18 1.89 3.43
N SER A 196 15.79 2.85 2.75
CA SER A 196 16.92 3.61 3.26
C SER A 196 16.51 4.62 4.33
N PHE A 197 17.48 5.08 5.13
CA PHE A 197 17.23 6.16 6.10
C PHE A 197 16.68 7.43 5.44
N VAL A 198 17.18 7.76 4.24
CA VAL A 198 16.75 8.94 3.47
C VAL A 198 15.30 8.80 3.03
N GLU A 199 14.90 7.64 2.51
CA GLU A 199 13.50 7.37 2.11
C GLU A 199 12.55 7.50 3.30
N ARG A 200 12.91 6.93 4.46
CA ARG A 200 12.11 7.04 5.69
C ARG A 200 11.99 8.49 6.19
N ALA A 201 13.09 9.25 6.11
CA ALA A 201 13.08 10.66 6.48
C ALA A 201 12.18 11.49 5.54
N ILE A 202 12.23 11.22 4.23
CA ILE A 202 11.34 11.85 3.25
C ILE A 202 9.88 11.49 3.53
N LEU A 203 9.56 10.21 3.73
CA LEU A 203 8.19 9.77 4.02
C LEU A 203 7.61 10.38 5.28
N SER A 204 8.44 10.75 6.27
CA SER A 204 7.96 11.45 7.46
C SER A 204 7.37 12.84 7.16
N CYS A 205 7.75 13.42 6.02
CA CYS A 205 7.24 14.70 5.52
C CYS A 205 6.06 14.57 4.54
N TYR A 206 5.68 13.33 4.19
CA TYR A 206 4.58 13.04 3.28
C TYR A 206 3.43 12.34 4.02
N GLY A 207 2.21 12.65 3.66
CA GLY A 207 1.01 11.97 4.16
C GLY A 207 0.22 11.34 3.02
N TRP A 208 -0.41 10.21 3.32
CA TRP A 208 -1.33 9.58 2.39
C TRP A 208 -2.60 10.41 2.23
N ASP A 209 -2.97 10.69 1.01
CA ASP A 209 -4.23 11.34 0.66
C ASP A 209 -5.21 10.31 0.09
N ALA A 210 -6.26 10.04 0.87
CA ALA A 210 -7.28 9.06 0.51
C ALA A 210 -8.14 9.47 -0.69
N GLU A 211 -8.24 10.78 -1.01
CA GLU A 211 -9.02 11.25 -2.16
C GLU A 211 -8.30 11.02 -3.49
N THR A 212 -6.96 11.16 -3.48
CA THR A 212 -6.16 11.02 -4.71
C THR A 212 -5.39 9.71 -4.78
N GLY A 213 -5.40 8.89 -3.72
CA GLY A 213 -4.65 7.65 -3.64
C GLY A 213 -3.13 7.82 -3.72
N ARG A 214 -2.60 8.99 -3.40
CA ARG A 214 -1.16 9.34 -3.51
C ARG A 214 -0.60 9.93 -2.23
N TYR A 215 0.71 9.85 -2.07
CA TYR A 215 1.41 10.60 -1.03
C TYR A 215 1.50 12.07 -1.39
N LYS A 216 1.02 12.95 -0.50
CA LYS A 216 1.15 14.41 -0.63
C LYS A 216 2.12 14.95 0.42
N PRO A 217 2.90 16.01 0.09
CA PRO A 217 3.75 16.66 1.08
C PRO A 217 2.92 17.26 2.20
N LEU A 218 3.27 16.98 3.44
CA LEU A 218 2.66 17.60 4.62
C LEU A 218 3.30 18.97 4.82
N ILE A 219 2.77 19.99 4.14
CA ILE A 219 3.31 21.36 4.13
C ILE A 219 3.51 21.89 5.56
N ASP A 220 2.55 21.63 6.45
CA ASP A 220 2.64 22.05 7.85
C ASP A 220 3.86 21.46 8.56
N ARG A 221 4.18 20.19 8.34
CA ARG A 221 5.38 19.54 8.92
C ARG A 221 6.67 20.10 8.35
N ILE A 222 6.73 20.32 7.04
CA ILE A 222 7.90 20.89 6.36
C ILE A 222 8.15 22.31 6.90
N LEU A 223 7.09 23.12 6.98
CA LEU A 223 7.17 24.47 7.53
C LEU A 223 7.58 24.46 9.01
N MET A 224 7.00 23.58 9.83
CA MET A 224 7.35 23.47 11.26
C MET A 224 8.83 23.10 11.44
N ILE A 225 9.34 22.12 10.71
CA ILE A 225 10.77 21.71 10.75
C ILE A 225 11.66 22.85 10.27
N GLY A 226 11.32 23.51 9.17
CA GLY A 226 12.07 24.63 8.61
C GLY A 226 12.12 25.83 9.56
N CYS A 227 10.95 26.25 10.09
CA CYS A 227 10.86 27.37 11.02
C CYS A 227 11.57 27.08 12.34
N SER A 228 11.40 25.87 12.90
CA SER A 228 12.08 25.49 14.15
C SER A 228 13.60 25.43 13.99
N GLY A 229 14.08 24.88 12.86
CA GLY A 229 15.50 24.83 12.53
C GLY A 229 16.11 26.24 12.39
N THR A 230 15.41 27.14 11.71
CA THR A 230 15.83 28.53 11.53
C THR A 230 15.85 29.27 12.86
N ALA A 231 14.81 29.10 13.70
CA ALA A 231 14.76 29.73 15.02
C ALA A 231 15.87 29.21 15.93
N ALA A 232 16.17 27.92 15.93
CA ALA A 232 17.26 27.34 16.72
C ALA A 232 18.63 27.84 16.25
N ALA A 233 18.86 27.93 14.94
CA ALA A 233 20.08 28.49 14.37
C ALA A 233 20.27 29.96 14.73
N ALA A 234 19.22 30.78 14.65
CA ALA A 234 19.24 32.18 15.03
C ALA A 234 19.53 32.36 16.54
N ALA A 235 18.86 31.60 17.39
CA ALA A 235 19.09 31.63 18.84
C ALA A 235 20.51 31.20 19.21
N GLY A 236 21.03 30.16 18.56
CA GLY A 236 22.41 29.68 18.72
C GLY A 236 23.44 30.73 18.27
N PHE A 237 23.20 31.41 17.15
CA PHE A 237 24.06 32.47 16.65
C PHE A 237 24.09 33.66 17.61
N VAL A 238 22.91 34.13 18.07
CA VAL A 238 22.81 35.23 19.05
C VAL A 238 23.49 34.85 20.36
N GLY A 239 23.23 33.64 20.87
CA GLY A 239 23.90 33.12 22.08
C GLY A 239 25.42 33.10 21.96
N PHE A 240 25.93 32.63 20.80
CA PHE A 240 27.37 32.64 20.50
C PHE A 240 27.96 34.07 20.50
N MET A 241 27.27 35.02 19.87
CA MET A 241 27.69 36.42 19.83
C MET A 241 27.75 37.05 21.25
N LEU A 242 26.71 36.81 22.07
CA LEU A 242 26.68 37.30 23.45
C LEU A 242 27.77 36.66 24.31
N LEU A 243 28.04 35.39 24.17
CA LEU A 243 29.14 34.72 24.88
C LEU A 243 30.49 35.28 24.48
N ARG A 244 30.68 35.57 23.19
CA ARG A 244 31.90 36.15 22.64
C ARG A 244 32.11 37.59 23.19
N GLU A 245 31.06 38.40 23.26
CA GLU A 245 31.11 39.75 23.87
C GLU A 245 31.47 39.71 25.35
N ARG A 246 30.81 38.86 26.13
CA ARG A 246 31.10 38.68 27.57
C ARG A 246 32.57 38.28 27.79
N ARG A 247 33.13 37.39 26.99
CA ARG A 247 34.54 36.99 27.07
C ARG A 247 35.47 38.17 26.78
N LYS A 248 35.14 39.04 25.79
CA LYS A 248 35.92 40.24 25.49
C LYS A 248 35.88 41.27 26.65
N GLN A 249 34.73 41.49 27.26
CA GLN A 249 34.57 42.40 28.37
C GLN A 249 35.31 41.90 29.63
N ALA A 250 35.26 40.61 29.95
CA ALA A 250 36.03 40.05 31.05
C ALA A 250 37.56 40.22 30.87
N GLY A 251 38.07 40.01 29.64
CA GLY A 251 39.49 40.20 29.36
C GLY A 251 39.94 41.68 29.43
N GLN A 252 39.05 42.64 29.18
CA GLN A 252 39.35 44.09 29.30
C GLN A 252 39.32 44.55 30.77
N GLN A 253 38.49 43.99 31.63
CA GLN A 253 38.46 44.31 33.06
C GLN A 253 39.73 43.83 33.79
N GLU A 254 40.34 42.74 33.36
CA GLU A 254 41.56 42.21 33.97
C GLU A 254 42.79 43.08 33.63
N GLN A 255 42.76 43.81 32.50
CA GLN A 255 43.85 44.75 32.11
C GLN A 255 43.76 46.13 32.78
N THR A 256 42.65 46.48 33.42
CA THR A 256 42.42 47.79 34.04
C THR A 256 42.67 47.84 35.57
N LEU A 257 43.14 46.74 36.17
CA LEU A 257 43.55 46.78 37.60
C LEU A 257 44.91 47.49 37.71
N PRO A 258 45.01 48.64 38.36
CA PRO A 258 46.26 49.33 38.54
C PRO A 258 47.14 48.53 39.51
N GLY A 259 48.34 48.19 39.01
CA GLY A 259 49.37 47.52 39.80
C GLY A 259 49.62 48.26 41.10
N GLY A 260 49.25 47.58 42.24
CA GLY A 260 49.58 48.09 43.57
C GLY A 260 51.07 48.35 43.72
N ARG A 261 51.43 49.61 43.89
CA ARG A 261 52.75 50.00 44.32
C ARG A 261 52.97 49.48 45.73
N HIS A 262 53.92 48.60 45.87
CA HIS A 262 54.56 48.38 47.16
C HIS A 262 55.76 49.33 47.25
N GLY A 263 55.65 50.25 48.20
CA GLY A 263 56.77 50.98 48.73
C GLY A 263 57.27 50.36 50.03
#